data_b8cbb34e1ec94195e7f178a209fbb448
#
_entry.id   b8cbb34e1ec94195e7f178a209fbb448
#
_cell.length_a   1.000
_cell.length_b   1.000
_cell.length_c   1.000
_cell.angle_alpha   90.00
_cell.angle_beta   90.00
_cell.angle_gamma   90.00
#
_symmetry.space_group_name_H-M   'P 1'
#
loop_
_entity.id
_entity.type
_entity.pdbx_description
1 polymer ?
#
loop_
_entity_poly.entity_id
_entity_poly.type
_entity_poly.pdbx_seq_one_letter_code
_entity_poly.pdbx_strand_id
1 'polypeptide(L)'
;ADHQSRHNLNYWQFGDYLGIGAGAHGKLSRIDPNGEWYIERRWKTRQPDAYLKRTGDLRGFIAGKQLIKADELPLEFAMNALRLTDGVSLETWRANTGQPNAMLLARLQSAEKKGLLMQMPEKLRASPQGLLFLNELLALISDD
;
A
#
# COMPACT_ATOMS: atom_id res chain seq x y z
N ALA A 1 -23.46 8.62 -7.97
CA ALA A 1 -22.91 9.07 -6.67
C ALA A 1 -22.33 7.85 -5.95
N ASP A 2 -21.05 7.81 -5.90
CA ASP A 2 -20.27 6.64 -5.52
C ASP A 2 -20.30 6.44 -4.00
N HIS A 3 -20.93 5.36 -3.58
CA HIS A 3 -20.86 4.86 -2.21
C HIS A 3 -19.61 3.96 -2.04
N GLN A 4 -18.43 4.48 -2.35
CA GLN A 4 -17.20 3.77 -2.00
C GLN A 4 -17.08 3.76 -0.47
N SER A 5 -16.88 2.58 0.11
CA SER A 5 -16.65 2.45 1.54
C SER A 5 -15.40 3.25 1.94
N ARG A 6 -15.54 4.15 2.93
CA ARG A 6 -14.43 4.96 3.46
C ARG A 6 -13.25 4.09 3.92
N HIS A 7 -13.53 2.91 4.45
CA HIS A 7 -12.50 1.94 4.84
C HIS A 7 -11.71 1.43 3.62
N ASN A 8 -12.40 1.06 2.54
CA ASN A 8 -11.75 0.61 1.31
C ASN A 8 -10.94 1.75 0.67
N LEU A 9 -11.46 2.97 0.69
CA LEU A 9 -10.75 4.13 0.16
C LEU A 9 -9.42 4.37 0.90
N ASN A 10 -9.44 4.34 2.24
CA ASN A 10 -8.23 4.46 3.06
C ASN A 10 -7.21 3.36 2.70
N TYR A 11 -7.65 2.12 2.53
CA TYR A 11 -6.79 1.01 2.15
C TYR A 11 -6.17 1.20 0.76
N TRP A 12 -6.98 1.59 -0.23
CA TRP A 12 -6.52 1.81 -1.61
C TRP A 12 -5.63 3.05 -1.76
N GLN A 13 -5.80 4.05 -0.90
CA GLN A 13 -4.90 5.21 -0.80
C GLN A 13 -3.63 4.93 0.01
N PHE A 14 -3.40 3.68 0.37
CA PHE A 14 -2.24 3.26 1.16
C PHE A 14 -2.19 3.87 2.58
N GLY A 15 -3.34 4.22 3.16
CA GLY A 15 -3.44 4.71 4.53
C GLY A 15 -3.15 3.61 5.56
N ASP A 16 -2.89 4.04 6.79
CA ASP A 16 -2.70 3.13 7.92
C ASP A 16 -4.02 2.48 8.34
N TYR A 17 -3.92 1.24 8.80
CA TYR A 17 -5.06 0.51 9.34
C TYR A 17 -4.64 -0.50 10.40
N LEU A 18 -5.53 -0.74 11.36
CA LEU A 18 -5.37 -1.74 12.40
C LEU A 18 -6.24 -2.95 12.10
N GLY A 19 -5.63 -4.11 12.04
CA GLY A 19 -6.36 -5.36 11.97
C GLY A 19 -6.92 -5.77 13.35
N ILE A 20 -8.20 -6.12 13.42
CA ILE A 20 -8.86 -6.60 14.64
C ILE A 20 -9.36 -8.04 14.38
N GLY A 21 -9.09 -8.94 15.32
CA GLY A 21 -9.50 -10.33 15.24
C GLY A 21 -8.40 -11.29 14.79
N ALA A 22 -8.69 -12.59 14.85
CA ALA A 22 -7.78 -13.66 14.47
C ALA A 22 -7.42 -13.57 12.98
N GLY A 23 -6.14 -13.70 12.66
CA GLY A 23 -5.63 -13.64 11.30
C GLY A 23 -5.67 -12.25 10.66
N ALA A 24 -6.08 -11.21 11.38
CA ALA A 24 -6.17 -9.86 10.84
C ALA A 24 -4.77 -9.27 10.56
N HIS A 25 -4.69 -8.52 9.47
CA HIS A 25 -3.50 -7.77 9.08
C HIS A 25 -3.66 -6.29 9.42
N GLY A 26 -2.54 -5.64 9.70
CA GLY A 26 -2.45 -4.19 9.91
C GLY A 26 -1.24 -3.61 9.19
N LYS A 27 -1.31 -2.33 8.86
CA LYS A 27 -0.21 -1.55 8.28
C LYS A 27 -0.08 -0.26 9.07
N LEU A 28 1.12 0.06 9.51
CA LEU A 28 1.43 1.25 10.30
C LEU A 28 2.64 1.96 9.74
N SER A 29 2.48 3.24 9.46
CA SER A 29 3.57 4.16 9.15
C SER A 29 4.13 4.72 10.45
N ARG A 30 5.44 4.72 10.61
CA ARG A 30 6.13 5.16 11.82
C ARG A 30 7.37 5.97 11.48
N ILE A 31 7.83 6.74 12.45
CA ILE A 31 9.11 7.42 12.40
C ILE A 31 10.00 6.77 13.48
N ASP A 32 11.21 6.40 13.11
CA ASP A 32 12.18 5.84 14.02
C ASP A 32 12.83 6.93 14.91
N PRO A 33 13.65 6.58 15.93
CA PRO A 33 14.34 7.55 16.77
C PRO A 33 15.32 8.47 16.02
N ASN A 34 15.74 8.11 14.81
CA ASN A 34 16.62 8.90 13.95
C ASN A 34 15.81 9.86 13.04
N GLY A 35 14.49 9.81 13.09
CA GLY A 35 13.60 10.62 12.25
C GLY A 35 13.30 10.01 10.89
N GLU A 36 13.67 8.76 10.65
CA GLU A 36 13.43 8.07 9.38
C GLU A 36 12.06 7.39 9.35
N TRP A 37 11.37 7.56 8.23
CA TRP A 37 10.09 6.89 8.00
C TRP A 37 10.27 5.43 7.68
N TYR A 38 9.45 4.57 8.30
CA TYR A 38 9.31 3.17 7.92
C TYR A 38 7.87 2.72 7.99
N ILE A 39 7.55 1.70 7.19
CA ILE A 39 6.21 1.10 7.15
C ILE A 39 6.32 -0.34 7.64
N GLU A 40 5.48 -0.69 8.60
CA GLU A 40 5.44 -2.02 9.20
C GLU A 40 4.11 -2.69 8.93
N ARG A 41 4.16 -3.87 8.33
CA ARG A 41 3.02 -4.79 8.28
C ARG A 41 3.05 -5.69 9.50
N ARG A 42 1.87 -5.94 10.06
CA ARG A 42 1.66 -6.85 11.18
C ARG A 42 0.55 -7.81 10.83
N TRP A 43 0.65 -9.02 11.34
CA TRP A 43 -0.46 -9.97 11.29
C TRP A 43 -0.65 -10.63 12.64
N LYS A 44 -1.90 -10.98 12.92
CA LYS A 44 -2.31 -11.61 14.16
C LYS A 44 -2.42 -13.13 13.99
N THR A 45 -2.40 -13.82 15.12
CA THR A 45 -2.56 -15.29 15.14
C THR A 45 -3.83 -15.69 14.40
N ARG A 46 -3.71 -16.66 13.49
CA ARG A 46 -4.77 -17.06 12.56
C ARG A 46 -5.86 -17.90 13.22
N GLN A 47 -5.44 -18.85 14.10
CA GLN A 47 -6.36 -19.75 14.77
C GLN A 47 -7.10 -19.01 15.88
N PRO A 48 -8.47 -19.01 15.90
CA PRO A 48 -9.26 -18.29 16.90
C PRO A 48 -8.91 -18.67 18.34
N ASP A 49 -8.79 -19.96 18.63
CA ASP A 49 -8.46 -20.44 19.98
C ASP A 49 -7.06 -20.00 20.43
N ALA A 50 -6.08 -20.06 19.53
CA ALA A 50 -4.73 -19.59 19.81
C ALA A 50 -4.68 -18.06 19.95
N TYR A 51 -5.53 -17.33 19.23
CA TYR A 51 -5.69 -15.89 19.36
C TYR A 51 -6.25 -15.52 20.74
N LEU A 52 -7.34 -16.18 21.16
CA LEU A 52 -7.98 -15.93 22.47
C LEU A 52 -7.07 -16.29 23.65
N LYS A 53 -6.28 -17.35 23.54
CA LYS A 53 -5.30 -17.75 24.57
C LYS A 53 -4.18 -16.74 24.79
N ARG A 54 -3.98 -15.81 23.87
CA ARG A 54 -2.99 -14.71 24.00
C ARG A 54 -3.51 -13.48 24.77
N THR A 55 -4.72 -13.54 25.26
CA THR A 55 -5.25 -12.52 26.18
C THR A 55 -4.36 -12.47 27.41
N GLY A 56 -3.70 -11.31 27.66
CA GLY A 56 -2.73 -11.14 28.75
C GLY A 56 -1.26 -11.51 28.42
N ASP A 57 -0.96 -12.02 27.22
CA ASP A 57 0.43 -12.19 26.77
C ASP A 57 1.07 -10.81 26.52
N LEU A 58 2.29 -10.60 27.03
CA LEU A 58 3.07 -9.37 26.80
C LEU A 58 3.37 -9.10 25.31
N ARG A 59 3.41 -10.15 24.50
CA ARG A 59 3.55 -10.05 23.03
C ARG A 59 2.25 -9.67 22.34
N GLY A 60 1.13 -9.65 23.07
CA GLY A 60 -0.20 -9.40 22.54
C GLY A 60 -0.60 -10.43 21.48
N PHE A 61 -1.50 -10.04 20.62
CA PHE A 61 -2.07 -10.90 19.56
C PHE A 61 -1.22 -10.99 18.29
N ILE A 62 -0.06 -10.32 18.23
CA ILE A 62 0.79 -10.24 17.03
C ILE A 62 1.52 -11.57 16.83
N ALA A 63 1.29 -12.22 15.69
CA ALA A 63 1.99 -13.43 15.28
C ALA A 63 3.30 -13.13 14.54
N GLY A 64 3.33 -12.01 13.81
CA GLY A 64 4.53 -11.56 13.13
C GLY A 64 4.41 -10.14 12.62
N LYS A 65 5.58 -9.61 12.20
CA LYS A 65 5.72 -8.29 11.59
C LYS A 65 6.77 -8.33 10.47
N GLN A 66 6.62 -7.46 9.50
CA GLN A 66 7.55 -7.25 8.41
C GLN A 66 7.69 -5.75 8.16
N LEU A 67 8.93 -5.30 8.02
CA LEU A 67 9.21 -3.95 7.53
C LEU A 67 9.14 -3.97 6.02
N ILE A 68 8.41 -2.99 5.45
CA ILE A 68 8.40 -2.75 4.01
C ILE A 68 9.58 -1.83 3.73
N LYS A 69 10.50 -2.29 2.89
CA LYS A 69 11.66 -1.51 2.49
C LYS A 69 11.27 -0.37 1.56
N ALA A 70 12.09 0.67 1.52
CA ALA A 70 11.82 1.86 0.71
C ALA A 70 11.69 1.54 -0.78
N ASP A 71 12.50 0.61 -1.29
CA ASP A 71 12.49 0.16 -2.69
C ASP A 71 11.23 -0.66 -3.06
N GLU A 72 10.57 -1.28 -2.08
CA GLU A 72 9.31 -2.02 -2.26
C GLU A 72 8.07 -1.10 -2.25
N LEU A 73 8.19 0.12 -1.70
CA LEU A 73 7.05 1.03 -1.52
C LEU A 73 6.33 1.42 -2.81
N PRO A 74 7.02 1.69 -3.94
CA PRO A 74 6.35 2.03 -5.19
C PRO A 74 5.39 0.93 -5.67
N LEU A 75 5.82 -0.32 -5.64
CA LEU A 75 4.97 -1.46 -6.01
C LEU A 75 3.82 -1.63 -5.01
N GLU A 76 4.10 -1.59 -3.73
CA GLU A 76 3.11 -1.72 -2.66
C GLU A 76 2.02 -0.65 -2.73
N PHE A 77 2.41 0.59 -3.02
CA PHE A 77 1.48 1.69 -3.24
C PHE A 77 0.66 1.47 -4.51
N ALA A 78 1.31 1.15 -5.63
CA ALA A 78 0.66 0.95 -6.91
C ALA A 78 -0.37 -0.20 -6.88
N MET A 79 -0.09 -1.29 -6.20
CA MET A 79 -1.01 -2.43 -6.03
C MET A 79 -2.36 -2.02 -5.43
N ASN A 80 -2.38 -1.00 -4.60
CA ASN A 80 -3.60 -0.46 -4.00
C ASN A 80 -4.17 0.70 -4.83
N ALA A 81 -3.34 1.68 -5.15
CA ALA A 81 -3.73 2.93 -5.82
C ALA A 81 -4.33 2.71 -7.23
N LEU A 82 -3.78 1.78 -8.01
CA LEU A 82 -4.25 1.50 -9.36
C LEU A 82 -5.61 0.80 -9.45
N ARG A 83 -6.18 0.40 -8.32
CA ARG A 83 -7.57 -0.09 -8.22
C ARG A 83 -8.59 1.06 -8.20
N LEU A 84 -8.14 2.29 -7.92
CA LEU A 84 -8.99 3.47 -7.91
C LEU A 84 -9.17 4.00 -9.34
N THR A 85 -10.41 3.98 -9.83
CA THR A 85 -10.77 4.44 -11.17
C THR A 85 -10.49 5.92 -11.40
N ASP A 86 -10.58 6.73 -10.33
CA ASP A 86 -10.30 8.16 -10.38
C ASP A 86 -8.81 8.49 -10.16
N GLY A 87 -8.01 7.46 -9.91
CA GLY A 87 -6.60 7.58 -9.59
C GLY A 87 -6.34 8.12 -8.19
N VAL A 88 -5.08 8.25 -7.85
CA VAL A 88 -4.58 8.72 -6.56
C VAL A 88 -3.57 9.86 -6.78
N SER A 89 -3.60 10.88 -5.93
CA SER A 89 -2.68 12.01 -6.05
C SER A 89 -1.25 11.62 -5.62
N LEU A 90 -0.25 12.27 -6.22
CA LEU A 90 1.14 12.15 -5.78
C LEU A 90 1.36 12.75 -4.38
N GLU A 91 0.46 13.64 -3.94
CA GLU A 91 0.44 14.12 -2.56
C GLU A 91 0.11 12.99 -1.58
N THR A 92 -0.87 12.14 -1.91
CA THR A 92 -1.21 10.95 -1.12
C THR A 92 -0.01 9.98 -1.01
N TRP A 93 0.76 9.81 -2.09
CA TRP A 93 2.00 9.05 -2.05
C TRP A 93 2.96 9.61 -1.01
N ARG A 94 3.27 10.92 -1.07
CA ARG A 94 4.18 11.58 -0.11
C ARG A 94 3.68 11.49 1.32
N ALA A 95 2.39 11.76 1.53
CA ALA A 95 1.78 11.77 2.87
C ALA A 95 1.79 10.39 3.54
N ASN A 96 1.58 9.32 2.76
CA ASN A 96 1.42 7.97 3.29
C ASN A 96 2.69 7.10 3.23
N THR A 97 3.74 7.56 2.57
CA THR A 97 5.02 6.83 2.47
C THR A 97 6.21 7.62 3.00
N GLY A 98 6.09 8.95 3.13
CA GLY A 98 7.21 9.83 3.46
C GLY A 98 8.26 9.95 2.33
N GLN A 99 8.00 9.36 1.14
CA GLN A 99 8.97 9.28 0.05
C GLN A 99 8.76 10.36 -1.01
N PRO A 100 9.84 10.82 -1.69
CA PRO A 100 9.73 11.81 -2.76
C PRO A 100 9.03 11.23 -3.99
N ASN A 101 8.31 12.08 -4.75
CA ASN A 101 7.63 11.67 -5.98
C ASN A 101 8.57 11.03 -7.00
N ALA A 102 9.82 11.48 -7.07
CA ALA A 102 10.82 10.96 -8.00
C ALA A 102 11.01 9.43 -7.87
N MET A 103 10.93 8.90 -6.66
CA MET A 103 11.05 7.46 -6.41
C MET A 103 9.90 6.67 -7.07
N LEU A 104 8.66 7.14 -6.94
CA LEU A 104 7.51 6.52 -7.58
C LEU A 104 7.57 6.70 -9.10
N LEU A 105 7.81 7.91 -9.57
CA LEU A 105 7.81 8.24 -11.00
C LEU A 105 8.88 7.46 -11.77
N ALA A 106 10.06 7.21 -11.19
CA ALA A 106 11.09 6.40 -11.81
C ALA A 106 10.59 4.97 -12.12
N ARG A 107 9.80 4.37 -11.21
CA ARG A 107 9.23 3.04 -11.38
C ARG A 107 8.05 2.98 -12.36
N LEU A 108 7.47 4.11 -12.72
CA LEU A 108 6.31 4.19 -13.60
C LEU A 108 6.66 4.38 -15.08
N GLN A 109 7.90 4.73 -15.40
CA GLN A 109 8.33 5.12 -16.75
C GLN A 109 8.05 4.06 -17.82
N SER A 110 8.32 2.79 -17.52
CA SER A 110 8.09 1.69 -18.46
C SER A 110 6.60 1.47 -18.73
N ALA A 111 5.78 1.59 -17.70
CA ALA A 111 4.33 1.48 -17.81
C ALA A 111 3.70 2.66 -18.57
N GLU A 112 4.21 3.88 -18.37
CA GLU A 112 3.79 5.07 -19.14
C GLU A 112 4.12 4.93 -20.62
N LYS A 113 5.33 4.49 -20.97
CA LYS A 113 5.75 4.27 -22.36
C LYS A 113 4.89 3.23 -23.08
N LYS A 114 4.37 2.25 -22.35
CA LYS A 114 3.45 1.23 -22.90
C LYS A 114 1.97 1.69 -22.93
N GLY A 115 1.67 2.91 -22.49
CA GLY A 115 0.31 3.45 -22.46
C GLY A 115 -0.60 2.81 -21.40
N LEU A 116 -0.04 2.13 -20.41
CA LEU A 116 -0.80 1.49 -19.33
C LEU A 116 -1.19 2.46 -18.22
N LEU A 117 -0.59 3.64 -18.19
CA LEU A 117 -0.94 4.74 -17.29
C LEU A 117 -1.47 5.94 -18.08
N MET A 118 -2.37 6.69 -17.47
CA MET A 118 -2.81 7.97 -18.01
C MET A 118 -1.78 9.06 -17.66
N GLN A 119 -1.43 9.89 -18.63
CA GLN A 119 -0.57 11.05 -18.39
C GLN A 119 -1.33 12.13 -17.61
N MET A 120 -1.13 12.15 -16.31
CA MET A 120 -1.72 13.13 -15.39
C MET A 120 -0.62 13.67 -14.47
N PRO A 121 -0.31 14.99 -14.51
CA PRO A 121 0.87 15.54 -13.83
C PRO A 121 0.92 15.32 -12.32
N GLU A 122 -0.24 15.25 -11.67
CA GLU A 122 -0.34 15.17 -10.19
C GLU A 122 -1.04 13.92 -9.69
N LYS A 123 -1.33 12.95 -10.60
CA LYS A 123 -2.06 11.73 -10.25
C LYS A 123 -1.48 10.49 -10.88
N LEU A 124 -1.48 9.41 -10.11
CA LEU A 124 -1.30 8.05 -10.61
C LEU A 124 -2.66 7.45 -10.95
N ARG A 125 -2.88 7.12 -12.22
CA ARG A 125 -4.12 6.48 -12.70
C ARG A 125 -3.81 5.49 -13.82
N ALA A 126 -4.37 4.29 -13.71
CA ALA A 126 -4.30 3.33 -14.81
C ALA A 126 -5.15 3.80 -16.01
N SER A 127 -4.64 3.59 -17.22
CA SER A 127 -5.45 3.72 -18.43
C SER A 127 -6.49 2.58 -18.51
N PRO A 128 -7.53 2.67 -19.37
CA PRO A 128 -8.44 1.55 -19.60
C PRO A 128 -7.69 0.25 -19.97
N GLN A 129 -6.63 0.36 -20.75
CA GLN A 129 -5.76 -0.78 -21.09
C GLN A 129 -4.98 -1.25 -19.86
N GLY A 130 -4.47 -0.33 -19.03
CA GLY A 130 -3.75 -0.68 -17.80
C GLY A 130 -4.62 -1.39 -16.77
N LEU A 131 -5.92 -1.04 -16.70
CA LEU A 131 -6.88 -1.77 -15.86
C LEU A 131 -7.14 -3.19 -16.39
N LEU A 132 -7.20 -3.35 -17.69
CA LEU A 132 -7.40 -4.66 -18.32
C LEU A 132 -6.17 -5.58 -18.13
N PHE A 133 -4.96 -5.00 -18.15
CA PHE A 133 -3.69 -5.71 -18.00
C PHE A 133 -2.97 -5.35 -16.70
N LEU A 134 -3.73 -5.27 -15.59
CA LEU A 134 -3.21 -4.81 -14.30
C LEU A 134 -2.00 -5.61 -13.81
N ASN A 135 -1.97 -6.92 -14.02
CA ASN A 135 -0.84 -7.75 -13.61
C ASN A 135 0.44 -7.42 -14.39
N GLU A 136 0.33 -7.13 -15.70
CA GLU A 136 1.46 -6.67 -16.51
C GLU A 136 1.94 -5.30 -16.07
N LEU A 137 1.00 -4.39 -15.79
CA LEU A 137 1.31 -3.06 -15.27
C LEU A 137 2.08 -3.14 -13.94
N LEU A 138 1.65 -3.99 -13.02
CA LEU A 138 2.32 -4.18 -11.73
C LEU A 138 3.69 -4.86 -11.87
N ALA A 139 3.83 -5.81 -12.80
CA ALA A 139 5.13 -6.43 -13.08
C ALA A 139 6.16 -5.41 -13.57
N LEU A 140 5.78 -4.48 -14.46
CA LEU A 140 6.67 -3.42 -14.91
C LEU A 140 7.14 -2.48 -13.77
N ILE A 141 6.28 -2.24 -12.79
CA ILE A 141 6.64 -1.41 -11.61
C ILE A 141 7.59 -2.17 -10.67
N SER A 142 7.48 -3.49 -10.64
CA SER A 142 8.34 -4.37 -9.83
C SER A 142 9.76 -4.49 -10.39
N ASP A 143 9.88 -4.56 -11.72
CA ASP A 143 11.13 -4.92 -12.40
C ASP A 143 12.04 -3.70 -12.69
N ASP A 144 11.49 -2.48 -12.66
CA ASP A 144 12.22 -1.22 -12.79
C ASP A 144 12.78 -0.75 -11.42
#